data_310ca958ae18189a2d51ca686f485dda
#
_entry.id   310ca958ae18189a2d51ca686f485dda
#
_cell.length_a   1.000
_cell.length_b   1.000
_cell.length_c   1.000
_cell.angle_alpha   90.00
_cell.angle_beta   90.00
_cell.angle_gamma   90.00
#
_symmetry.space_group_name_H-M   'P 1'
#
loop_
_entity.id
_entity.type
_entity.pdbx_description
1 polymer ?
#
loop_
_entity_poly.entity_id
_entity_poly.type
_entity_poly.pdbx_seq_one_letter_code
_entity_poly.pdbx_strand_id
1 'polypeptide(L)'
;MKILIMLTKRHNAILRVEETLLHMGYEVEKIYVDHFQSSHSYVLKKLDEFGFSKFREQYERSIYDRACHIINNMDVKRVLCINFIFPEKYRSEYKKRLQKNKCTNTLWLVDPINRNDDIYINMLFQYFDKICSYEQADVDYLHDKDGSSVFYVPVGYNMAYVKDKSEIKTTDIVFVGSPYKDRMELLDKLAEEAEKRNWTLAVYGPFYGEGRYFWKKHKSRIKYPYLFKYVQDGVFSSEQIADIYAKAKICLNIHLANAKGMNPRSYEIMATGSFQLMDKRDYYGDCVPNRDFAIYNDYDDMVRQIEKYLTNEKIREQMANSGKQSIKNLSMEVCMKKILDL
;
A
#
# COMPACT_ATOMS: atom_id res chain seq x y z
N MET A 1 -24.80 1.12 10.97
CA MET A 1 -24.55 2.34 10.17
C MET A 1 -23.99 1.91 8.82
N LYS A 2 -24.48 2.48 7.73
CA LYS A 2 -24.06 2.15 6.38
C LYS A 2 -22.95 3.09 5.88
N ILE A 3 -21.92 2.51 5.27
CA ILE A 3 -20.75 3.22 4.74
C ILE A 3 -20.62 2.92 3.25
N LEU A 4 -20.41 3.95 2.44
CA LEU A 4 -20.01 3.77 1.05
C LEU A 4 -18.48 3.85 0.96
N ILE A 5 -17.83 2.82 0.41
CA ILE A 5 -16.40 2.84 0.11
C ILE A 5 -16.16 2.92 -1.40
N MET A 6 -15.27 3.83 -1.81
CA MET A 6 -14.82 3.98 -3.19
C MET A 6 -13.32 3.72 -3.26
N LEU A 7 -12.92 2.66 -3.94
CA LEU A 7 -11.54 2.16 -3.93
C LEU A 7 -11.15 1.53 -5.26
N THR A 8 -9.85 1.45 -5.54
CA THR A 8 -9.33 0.75 -6.73
C THR A 8 -9.10 -0.73 -6.45
N LYS A 9 -9.19 -1.58 -7.47
CA LYS A 9 -8.96 -3.04 -7.35
C LYS A 9 -7.49 -3.41 -7.12
N ARG A 10 -6.55 -2.47 -7.28
CA ARG A 10 -5.12 -2.77 -7.42
C ARG A 10 -4.35 -3.00 -6.13
N HIS A 11 -4.91 -2.68 -4.98
CA HIS A 11 -4.17 -2.75 -3.72
C HIS A 11 -4.73 -3.84 -2.81
N ASN A 12 -4.02 -4.96 -2.67
CA ASN A 12 -4.45 -6.08 -1.81
C ASN A 12 -4.72 -5.67 -0.35
N ALA A 13 -3.91 -4.77 0.20
CA ALA A 13 -4.12 -4.25 1.55
C ALA A 13 -5.47 -3.50 1.68
N ILE A 14 -5.87 -2.78 0.63
CA ILE A 14 -7.10 -2.00 0.59
C ILE A 14 -8.34 -2.87 0.38
N LEU A 15 -8.20 -4.01 -0.31
CA LEU A 15 -9.31 -4.94 -0.51
C LEU A 15 -9.89 -5.46 0.81
N ARG A 16 -9.10 -5.48 1.88
CA ARG A 16 -9.53 -5.92 3.21
C ARG A 16 -10.17 -4.83 4.07
N VAL A 17 -10.23 -3.58 3.61
CA VAL A 17 -11.00 -2.52 4.28
C VAL A 17 -12.47 -2.91 4.39
N GLU A 18 -13.07 -3.47 3.32
CA GLU A 18 -14.43 -3.97 3.34
C GLU A 18 -14.63 -5.06 4.41
N GLU A 19 -13.78 -6.10 4.40
CA GLU A 19 -13.83 -7.18 5.39
C GLU A 19 -13.71 -6.64 6.82
N THR A 20 -12.80 -5.70 7.03
CA THR A 20 -12.60 -5.07 8.33
C THR A 20 -13.84 -4.31 8.79
N LEU A 21 -14.45 -3.49 7.93
CA LEU A 21 -15.65 -2.74 8.25
C LEU A 21 -16.86 -3.66 8.52
N LEU A 22 -17.01 -4.73 7.74
CA LEU A 22 -18.04 -5.75 7.98
C LEU A 22 -17.85 -6.44 9.33
N HIS A 23 -16.60 -6.81 9.67
CA HIS A 23 -16.26 -7.40 10.97
C HIS A 23 -16.55 -6.45 12.15
N MET A 24 -16.36 -5.13 11.93
CA MET A 24 -16.72 -4.08 12.90
C MET A 24 -18.24 -3.85 13.03
N GLY A 25 -19.08 -4.57 12.26
CA GLY A 25 -20.54 -4.48 12.30
C GLY A 25 -21.14 -3.34 11.45
N TYR A 26 -20.38 -2.77 10.51
CA TYR A 26 -20.91 -1.81 9.55
C TYR A 26 -21.55 -2.52 8.35
N GLU A 27 -22.58 -1.90 7.79
CA GLU A 27 -23.07 -2.25 6.46
C GLU A 27 -22.24 -1.49 5.43
N VAL A 28 -21.71 -2.20 4.43
CA VAL A 28 -20.77 -1.63 3.45
C VAL A 28 -21.34 -1.73 2.04
N GLU A 29 -21.46 -0.57 1.40
CA GLU A 29 -21.61 -0.50 -0.06
C GLU A 29 -20.27 -0.20 -0.70
N LYS A 30 -19.99 -0.84 -1.86
CA LYS A 30 -18.69 -0.73 -2.50
C LYS A 30 -18.79 -0.33 -3.97
N ILE A 31 -17.95 0.62 -4.37
CA ILE A 31 -17.75 1.00 -5.77
C ILE A 31 -16.27 0.90 -6.10
N TYR A 32 -15.93 0.09 -7.11
CA TYR A 32 -14.60 0.11 -7.68
C TYR A 32 -14.44 1.29 -8.64
N VAL A 33 -13.40 2.09 -8.43
CA VAL A 33 -13.15 3.36 -9.13
C VAL A 33 -11.81 3.35 -9.89
N ASP A 34 -11.48 2.21 -10.50
CA ASP A 34 -10.24 2.10 -11.27
C ASP A 34 -10.20 3.14 -12.40
N HIS A 35 -9.02 3.69 -12.65
CA HIS A 35 -8.85 4.59 -13.80
C HIS A 35 -9.21 3.88 -15.09
N PHE A 36 -9.89 4.59 -16.01
CA PHE A 36 -10.28 4.06 -17.31
C PHE A 36 -9.10 3.40 -18.03
N GLN A 37 -7.94 4.05 -18.01
CA GLN A 37 -6.69 3.54 -18.61
C GLN A 37 -6.18 2.24 -17.98
N SER A 38 -6.64 1.87 -16.80
CA SER A 38 -6.21 0.66 -16.11
C SER A 38 -7.21 -0.49 -16.18
N SER A 39 -8.47 -0.19 -16.39
CA SER A 39 -9.60 -1.14 -16.29
C SER A 39 -10.13 -1.64 -17.64
N HIS A 40 -9.73 -1.02 -18.74
CA HIS A 40 -10.29 -1.33 -20.07
C HIS A 40 -9.28 -1.96 -21.03
N SER A 41 -9.79 -2.55 -22.11
CA SER A 41 -8.99 -3.19 -23.16
C SER A 41 -8.02 -2.20 -23.83
N TYR A 42 -6.93 -2.74 -24.39
CA TYR A 42 -5.95 -1.92 -25.14
C TYR A 42 -6.60 -1.06 -26.23
N VAL A 43 -7.61 -1.59 -26.94
CA VAL A 43 -8.31 -0.88 -28.01
C VAL A 43 -9.04 0.37 -27.49
N LEU A 44 -9.80 0.24 -26.39
CA LEU A 44 -10.52 1.35 -25.78
C LEU A 44 -9.58 2.43 -25.24
N LYS A 45 -8.43 2.02 -24.68
CA LYS A 45 -7.39 2.96 -24.24
C LYS A 45 -6.80 3.76 -25.40
N LYS A 46 -6.51 3.08 -26.51
CA LYS A 46 -6.01 3.77 -27.71
C LYS A 46 -7.04 4.71 -28.30
N LEU A 47 -8.31 4.33 -28.35
CA LEU A 47 -9.38 5.23 -28.78
C LEU A 47 -9.45 6.49 -27.91
N ASP A 48 -9.33 6.35 -26.60
CA ASP A 48 -9.31 7.49 -25.67
C ASP A 48 -8.08 8.39 -25.92
N GLU A 49 -6.89 7.81 -26.12
CA GLU A 49 -5.66 8.55 -26.48
C GLU A 49 -5.79 9.32 -27.82
N PHE A 50 -6.59 8.80 -28.76
CA PHE A 50 -6.90 9.47 -30.05
C PHE A 50 -8.07 10.46 -29.95
N GLY A 51 -8.54 10.81 -28.75
CA GLY A 51 -9.57 11.81 -28.53
C GLY A 51 -11.01 11.28 -28.53
N PHE A 52 -11.23 9.98 -28.62
CA PHE A 52 -12.56 9.38 -28.50
C PHE A 52 -12.92 9.16 -27.03
N SER A 53 -13.14 10.24 -26.29
CA SER A 53 -13.38 10.24 -24.83
C SER A 53 -14.73 9.65 -24.40
N LYS A 54 -15.65 9.38 -25.36
CA LYS A 54 -17.03 8.93 -25.07
C LYS A 54 -17.11 7.71 -24.14
N PHE A 55 -16.24 6.72 -24.32
CA PHE A 55 -16.24 5.52 -23.47
C PHE A 55 -15.75 5.81 -22.06
N ARG A 56 -14.73 6.68 -21.91
CA ARG A 56 -14.25 7.15 -20.61
C ARG A 56 -15.35 7.96 -19.91
N GLU A 57 -16.00 8.86 -20.61
CA GLU A 57 -17.08 9.68 -20.07
C GLU A 57 -18.27 8.83 -19.60
N GLN A 58 -18.65 7.82 -20.35
CA GLN A 58 -19.70 6.87 -19.97
C GLN A 58 -19.31 6.08 -18.72
N TYR A 59 -18.07 5.63 -18.64
CA TYR A 59 -17.53 4.91 -17.47
C TYR A 59 -17.53 5.81 -16.23
N GLU A 60 -16.96 7.01 -16.30
CA GLU A 60 -16.95 7.99 -15.21
C GLU A 60 -18.36 8.33 -14.75
N ARG A 61 -19.28 8.52 -15.69
CA ARG A 61 -20.69 8.79 -15.40
C ARG A 61 -21.34 7.62 -14.68
N SER A 62 -21.09 6.39 -15.11
CA SER A 62 -21.67 5.20 -14.46
C SER A 62 -21.25 5.07 -12.99
N ILE A 63 -19.99 5.40 -12.66
CA ILE A 63 -19.49 5.44 -11.29
C ILE A 63 -20.21 6.54 -10.51
N TYR A 64 -20.32 7.74 -11.09
CA TYR A 64 -20.99 8.87 -10.47
C TYR A 64 -22.48 8.58 -10.19
N ASP A 65 -23.22 8.10 -11.19
CA ASP A 65 -24.64 7.81 -11.09
C ASP A 65 -24.90 6.73 -10.00
N ARG A 66 -24.05 5.69 -9.95
CA ARG A 66 -24.10 4.64 -8.93
C ARG A 66 -23.84 5.20 -7.52
N ALA A 67 -22.83 6.05 -7.36
CA ALA A 67 -22.56 6.68 -6.07
C ALA A 67 -23.72 7.55 -5.61
N CYS A 68 -24.27 8.35 -6.51
CA CYS A 68 -25.47 9.19 -6.24
C CYS A 68 -26.69 8.34 -5.86
N HIS A 69 -26.93 7.23 -6.57
CA HIS A 69 -28.01 6.30 -6.27
C HIS A 69 -27.90 5.74 -4.83
N ILE A 70 -26.71 5.27 -4.46
CA ILE A 70 -26.43 4.73 -3.13
C ILE A 70 -26.64 5.80 -2.05
N ILE A 71 -26.09 7.00 -2.23
CA ILE A 71 -26.20 8.10 -1.27
C ILE A 71 -27.66 8.55 -1.09
N ASN A 72 -28.43 8.58 -2.16
CA ASN A 72 -29.82 9.06 -2.09
C ASN A 72 -30.82 8.03 -1.51
N ASN A 73 -30.55 6.73 -1.67
CA ASN A 73 -31.56 5.69 -1.46
C ASN A 73 -31.21 4.67 -0.36
N MET A 74 -29.98 4.68 0.18
CA MET A 74 -29.49 3.59 1.05
C MET A 74 -29.08 4.04 2.46
N ASP A 75 -29.50 5.22 2.92
CA ASP A 75 -29.20 5.80 4.26
C ASP A 75 -27.71 5.76 4.62
N VAL A 76 -26.86 6.05 3.66
CA VAL A 76 -25.41 6.19 3.88
C VAL A 76 -25.15 7.43 4.72
N LYS A 77 -24.31 7.30 5.75
CA LYS A 77 -23.89 8.43 6.60
C LYS A 77 -22.44 8.82 6.40
N ARG A 78 -21.63 7.91 5.86
CA ARG A 78 -20.21 8.14 5.63
C ARG A 78 -19.80 7.63 4.25
N VAL A 79 -18.98 8.42 3.58
CA VAL A 79 -18.31 8.03 2.33
C VAL A 79 -16.83 8.04 2.58
N LEU A 80 -16.17 6.92 2.31
CA LEU A 80 -14.71 6.76 2.37
C LEU A 80 -14.15 6.60 0.96
N CYS A 81 -13.47 7.61 0.48
CA CYS A 81 -12.75 7.57 -0.79
C CYS A 81 -11.28 7.18 -0.52
N ILE A 82 -10.79 6.14 -1.19
CA ILE A 82 -9.40 5.70 -1.04
C ILE A 82 -8.66 6.03 -2.33
N ASN A 83 -7.75 7.01 -2.27
CA ASN A 83 -7.02 7.55 -3.43
C ASN A 83 -7.93 7.95 -4.60
N PHE A 84 -9.18 8.35 -4.34
CA PHE A 84 -10.14 8.64 -5.39
C PHE A 84 -10.82 9.98 -5.22
N ILE A 85 -10.89 10.74 -6.31
CA ILE A 85 -11.63 11.99 -6.42
C ILE A 85 -12.37 11.97 -7.76
N PHE A 86 -13.64 12.38 -7.74
CA PHE A 86 -14.40 12.53 -8.98
C PHE A 86 -13.79 13.56 -9.94
N PRO A 87 -13.91 13.36 -11.27
CA PRO A 87 -13.62 14.40 -12.26
C PRO A 87 -14.35 15.71 -11.96
N GLU A 88 -13.76 16.83 -12.31
CA GLU A 88 -14.21 18.18 -11.98
C GLU A 88 -15.70 18.41 -12.28
N LYS A 89 -16.16 17.98 -13.46
CA LYS A 89 -17.56 18.12 -13.91
C LYS A 89 -18.61 17.53 -12.96
N TYR A 90 -18.24 16.60 -12.08
CA TYR A 90 -19.15 15.95 -11.12
C TYR A 90 -19.04 16.48 -9.69
N ARG A 91 -17.93 17.11 -9.32
CA ARG A 91 -17.59 17.39 -7.91
C ARG A 91 -18.60 18.29 -7.21
N SER A 92 -18.99 19.39 -7.86
CA SER A 92 -19.91 20.37 -7.25
C SER A 92 -21.28 19.76 -6.94
N GLU A 93 -21.84 19.01 -7.89
CA GLU A 93 -23.13 18.35 -7.67
C GLU A 93 -23.03 17.22 -6.67
N TYR A 94 -21.96 16.44 -6.70
CA TYR A 94 -21.68 15.40 -5.72
C TYR A 94 -21.63 15.95 -4.28
N LYS A 95 -20.90 17.05 -4.06
CA LYS A 95 -20.82 17.72 -2.76
C LYS A 95 -22.19 18.17 -2.26
N LYS A 96 -23.03 18.79 -3.13
CA LYS A 96 -24.40 19.16 -2.77
C LYS A 96 -25.25 17.97 -2.34
N ARG A 97 -25.08 16.81 -2.98
CA ARG A 97 -25.80 15.58 -2.62
C ARG A 97 -25.35 15.04 -1.26
N LEU A 98 -24.06 15.03 -0.98
CA LEU A 98 -23.52 14.64 0.33
C LEU A 98 -24.11 15.52 1.45
N GLN A 99 -24.09 16.85 1.24
CA GLN A 99 -24.63 17.81 2.20
C GLN A 99 -26.14 17.60 2.43
N LYS A 100 -26.93 17.43 1.35
CA LYS A 100 -28.36 17.15 1.43
C LYS A 100 -28.68 15.90 2.26
N ASN A 101 -27.87 14.84 2.12
CA ASN A 101 -28.05 13.56 2.83
C ASN A 101 -27.28 13.51 4.17
N LYS A 102 -26.63 14.62 4.57
CA LYS A 102 -25.82 14.72 5.80
C LYS A 102 -24.75 13.62 5.88
N CYS A 103 -24.10 13.33 4.73
CA CYS A 103 -23.01 12.37 4.63
C CYS A 103 -21.68 13.06 4.85
N THR A 104 -20.83 12.51 5.71
CA THR A 104 -19.43 12.91 5.84
C THR A 104 -18.62 12.25 4.71
N ASN A 105 -17.78 13.04 4.03
CA ASN A 105 -16.92 12.61 2.94
C ASN A 105 -15.45 12.63 3.37
N THR A 106 -14.86 11.47 3.54
CA THR A 106 -13.47 11.31 3.99
C THR A 106 -12.60 10.78 2.85
N LEU A 107 -11.47 11.41 2.61
CA LEU A 107 -10.41 10.90 1.74
C LEU A 107 -9.36 10.19 2.59
N TRP A 108 -8.98 8.98 2.18
CA TRP A 108 -7.81 8.32 2.72
C TRP A 108 -6.76 8.14 1.63
N LEU A 109 -5.67 8.85 1.76
CA LEU A 109 -4.50 8.80 0.89
C LEU A 109 -3.61 7.64 1.36
N VAL A 110 -3.46 6.65 0.49
CA VAL A 110 -2.62 5.46 0.72
C VAL A 110 -1.42 5.39 -0.23
N ASP A 111 -1.22 6.45 -1.02
CA ASP A 111 -0.02 6.75 -1.81
C ASP A 111 0.39 8.21 -1.55
N PRO A 112 1.70 8.56 -1.60
CA PRO A 112 2.16 9.93 -1.43
C PRO A 112 1.56 10.87 -2.47
N ILE A 113 1.18 12.08 -2.07
CA ILE A 113 0.69 13.11 -2.97
C ILE A 113 1.82 13.79 -3.76
N ASN A 114 1.46 14.38 -4.91
CA ASN A 114 2.34 15.31 -5.60
C ASN A 114 2.23 16.70 -4.95
N ARG A 115 3.18 17.05 -4.09
CA ARG A 115 3.20 18.32 -3.33
C ARG A 115 3.40 19.56 -4.20
N ASN A 116 3.77 19.40 -5.48
CA ASN A 116 3.92 20.51 -6.43
C ASN A 116 2.64 20.82 -7.21
N ASP A 117 1.54 20.13 -6.95
CA ASP A 117 0.26 20.33 -7.61
C ASP A 117 -0.72 21.09 -6.70
N ASP A 118 -0.55 22.41 -6.64
CA ASP A 118 -1.41 23.29 -5.82
C ASP A 118 -2.89 23.22 -6.22
N ILE A 119 -3.19 22.97 -7.51
CA ILE A 119 -4.58 22.83 -7.99
C ILE A 119 -5.20 21.57 -7.35
N TYR A 120 -4.46 20.48 -7.36
CA TYR A 120 -4.88 19.24 -6.72
C TYR A 120 -5.06 19.42 -5.21
N ILE A 121 -4.12 20.06 -4.55
CA ILE A 121 -4.14 20.30 -3.09
C ILE A 121 -5.37 21.13 -2.69
N ASN A 122 -5.58 22.28 -3.32
CA ASN A 122 -6.74 23.14 -3.03
C ASN A 122 -8.07 22.41 -3.25
N MET A 123 -8.12 21.54 -4.25
CA MET A 123 -9.27 20.70 -4.52
C MET A 123 -9.54 19.70 -3.38
N LEU A 124 -8.51 19.13 -2.73
CA LEU A 124 -8.71 18.22 -1.61
C LEU A 124 -9.52 18.90 -0.49
N PHE A 125 -9.10 20.09 -0.07
CA PHE A 125 -9.78 20.85 0.99
C PHE A 125 -11.19 21.30 0.60
N GLN A 126 -11.40 21.54 -0.69
CA GLN A 126 -12.70 21.98 -1.17
C GLN A 126 -13.77 20.88 -1.16
N TYR A 127 -13.37 19.60 -1.38
CA TYR A 127 -14.34 18.52 -1.62
C TYR A 127 -14.44 17.45 -0.52
N PHE A 128 -13.48 17.41 0.40
CA PHE A 128 -13.51 16.47 1.51
C PHE A 128 -13.68 17.19 2.84
N ASP A 129 -14.48 16.60 3.72
CA ASP A 129 -14.68 17.09 5.08
C ASP A 129 -13.47 16.70 5.95
N LYS A 130 -12.84 15.55 5.62
CA LYS A 130 -11.66 15.01 6.30
C LYS A 130 -10.71 14.38 5.30
N ILE A 131 -9.42 14.56 5.56
CA ILE A 131 -8.33 13.99 4.75
C ILE A 131 -7.44 13.20 5.70
N CYS A 132 -7.27 11.90 5.42
CA CYS A 132 -6.33 11.05 6.12
C CYS A 132 -5.19 10.70 5.17
N SER A 133 -3.95 10.73 5.65
CA SER A 133 -2.80 10.24 4.89
C SER A 133 -1.99 9.25 5.72
N TYR A 134 -1.49 8.19 5.05
CA TYR A 134 -0.53 7.29 5.67
C TYR A 134 0.89 7.86 5.70
N GLU A 135 1.15 8.92 4.96
CA GLU A 135 2.45 9.57 4.83
C GLU A 135 2.49 10.82 5.71
N GLN A 136 3.29 10.79 6.78
CA GLN A 136 3.40 11.91 7.71
C GLN A 136 3.83 13.20 7.02
N ALA A 137 4.76 13.11 6.07
CA ALA A 137 5.21 14.28 5.33
C ALA A 137 4.12 14.94 4.47
N ASP A 138 3.08 14.19 4.07
CA ASP A 138 1.92 14.76 3.40
C ASP A 138 1.01 15.47 4.40
N VAL A 139 0.86 14.89 5.60
CA VAL A 139 0.09 15.52 6.68
C VAL A 139 0.72 16.84 7.06
N ASP A 140 2.03 16.86 7.31
CA ASP A 140 2.77 18.09 7.67
C ASP A 140 2.61 19.16 6.58
N TYR A 141 2.80 18.77 5.32
CA TYR A 141 2.65 19.67 4.18
C TYR A 141 1.22 20.24 4.03
N LEU A 142 0.20 19.39 4.19
CA LEU A 142 -1.19 19.80 4.08
C LEU A 142 -1.63 20.66 5.26
N HIS A 143 -1.09 20.42 6.47
CA HIS A 143 -1.32 21.27 7.65
C HIS A 143 -0.82 22.70 7.44
N ASP A 144 0.32 22.87 6.78
CA ASP A 144 0.86 24.19 6.47
C ASP A 144 0.00 24.99 5.48
N LYS A 145 -0.90 24.31 4.73
CA LYS A 145 -1.76 24.98 3.74
C LYS A 145 -3.15 25.37 4.30
N ASP A 146 -3.84 24.46 5.00
CA ASP A 146 -5.20 24.72 5.56
C ASP A 146 -5.63 23.72 6.66
N GLY A 147 -4.79 23.10 7.23
CA GLY A 147 -4.60 22.03 8.18
C GLY A 147 -5.66 21.50 9.12
N SER A 148 -6.82 22.11 9.30
CA SER A 148 -7.74 21.73 10.39
C SER A 148 -8.43 20.35 10.25
N SER A 149 -8.45 19.78 9.04
CA SER A 149 -9.15 18.53 8.72
C SER A 149 -8.24 17.43 8.15
N VAL A 150 -6.93 17.51 8.42
CA VAL A 150 -5.94 16.55 7.94
C VAL A 150 -5.39 15.72 9.10
N PHE A 151 -5.29 14.39 8.93
CA PHE A 151 -4.92 13.47 10.00
C PHE A 151 -3.95 12.40 9.51
N TYR A 152 -2.95 12.08 10.33
CA TYR A 152 -2.10 10.93 10.10
C TYR A 152 -2.84 9.63 10.48
N VAL A 153 -3.04 8.75 9.51
CA VAL A 153 -3.60 7.42 9.72
C VAL A 153 -2.82 6.41 8.87
N PRO A 154 -1.93 5.63 9.47
CA PRO A 154 -1.19 4.60 8.75
C PRO A 154 -2.14 3.57 8.15
N VAL A 155 -1.69 2.84 7.11
CA VAL A 155 -2.48 1.74 6.56
C VAL A 155 -2.62 0.60 7.57
N GLY A 156 -1.62 0.45 8.43
CA GLY A 156 -1.61 -0.61 9.42
C GLY A 156 -1.43 -2.01 8.84
N TYR A 157 -1.81 -3.02 9.59
CA TYR A 157 -1.74 -4.41 9.17
C TYR A 157 -3.09 -5.12 9.31
N ASN A 158 -3.34 -6.09 8.44
CA ASN A 158 -4.49 -6.97 8.53
C ASN A 158 -4.21 -8.14 9.48
N MET A 159 -5.24 -8.64 10.18
CA MET A 159 -5.12 -9.75 11.12
C MET A 159 -4.59 -11.06 10.48
N ALA A 160 -4.71 -11.22 9.18
CA ALA A 160 -4.11 -12.34 8.44
C ALA A 160 -2.58 -12.43 8.56
N TYR A 161 -1.92 -11.30 8.86
CA TYR A 161 -0.48 -11.26 9.11
C TYR A 161 -0.08 -11.64 10.54
N VAL A 162 -1.02 -11.73 11.48
CA VAL A 162 -0.71 -12.10 12.86
C VAL A 162 -0.43 -13.60 12.93
N LYS A 163 0.75 -13.95 13.41
CA LYS A 163 1.16 -15.34 13.68
C LYS A 163 1.34 -15.54 15.17
N ASP A 164 0.78 -16.62 15.69
CA ASP A 164 0.84 -16.97 17.13
C ASP A 164 2.12 -17.74 17.48
N LYS A 165 2.70 -18.43 16.50
CA LYS A 165 3.90 -19.26 16.72
C LYS A 165 5.02 -18.83 15.79
N SER A 166 6.26 -18.93 16.28
CA SER A 166 7.44 -18.78 15.43
C SER A 166 7.59 -20.01 14.53
N GLU A 167 7.86 -19.75 13.25
CA GLU A 167 8.13 -20.79 12.25
C GLU A 167 9.63 -21.09 12.17
N ILE A 168 9.95 -22.31 11.77
CA ILE A 168 11.34 -22.69 11.46
C ILE A 168 11.83 -21.85 10.28
N LYS A 169 12.93 -21.14 10.46
CA LYS A 169 13.53 -20.29 9.43
C LYS A 169 14.19 -21.15 8.36
N THR A 170 13.66 -21.14 7.15
CA THR A 170 14.14 -21.93 6.00
C THR A 170 14.78 -21.09 4.91
N THR A 171 14.64 -19.77 4.96
CA THR A 171 15.16 -18.84 3.95
C THR A 171 15.93 -17.73 4.64
N ASP A 172 17.13 -17.40 4.15
CA ASP A 172 17.94 -16.35 4.74
C ASP A 172 17.34 -14.97 4.50
N ILE A 173 16.99 -14.66 3.25
CA ILE A 173 16.49 -13.34 2.84
C ILE A 173 15.25 -13.51 2.00
N VAL A 174 14.20 -12.78 2.35
CA VAL A 174 12.99 -12.69 1.52
C VAL A 174 12.67 -11.24 1.18
N PHE A 175 12.24 -11.02 -0.06
CA PHE A 175 11.60 -9.78 -0.49
C PHE A 175 10.24 -10.11 -1.09
N VAL A 176 9.21 -9.34 -0.70
CA VAL A 176 7.87 -9.42 -1.31
C VAL A 176 7.50 -8.05 -1.86
N GLY A 177 7.20 -7.93 -3.13
CA GLY A 177 6.77 -6.64 -3.68
C GLY A 177 6.75 -6.52 -5.19
N SER A 178 6.29 -5.35 -5.66
CA SER A 178 6.19 -5.05 -7.09
C SER A 178 7.55 -4.72 -7.71
N PRO A 179 7.75 -5.07 -9.00
CA PRO A 179 9.01 -4.93 -9.73
C PRO A 179 9.23 -3.51 -10.27
N TYR A 180 9.35 -2.53 -9.39
CA TYR A 180 9.77 -1.19 -9.81
C TYR A 180 11.24 -1.21 -10.24
N LYS A 181 11.60 -0.36 -11.22
CA LYS A 181 12.93 -0.36 -11.85
C LYS A 181 14.08 -0.33 -10.85
N ASP A 182 14.03 0.61 -9.90
CA ASP A 182 15.11 0.80 -8.91
C ASP A 182 15.25 -0.40 -7.98
N ARG A 183 14.12 -1.04 -7.62
CA ARG A 183 14.11 -2.28 -6.85
C ARG A 183 14.72 -3.45 -7.61
N MET A 184 14.40 -3.58 -8.90
CA MET A 184 14.95 -4.66 -9.73
C MET A 184 16.45 -4.56 -9.87
N GLU A 185 16.99 -3.34 -10.02
CA GLU A 185 18.44 -3.10 -10.11
C GLU A 185 19.15 -3.45 -8.78
N LEU A 186 18.55 -3.06 -7.65
CA LEU A 186 19.10 -3.38 -6.34
C LEU A 186 18.98 -4.87 -6.01
N LEU A 187 17.85 -5.50 -6.33
CA LEU A 187 17.63 -6.93 -6.09
C LEU A 187 18.51 -7.82 -7.00
N ASP A 188 18.83 -7.38 -8.22
CA ASP A 188 19.75 -8.12 -9.10
C ASP A 188 21.17 -8.14 -8.53
N LYS A 189 21.66 -7.00 -8.03
CA LYS A 189 22.95 -6.92 -7.32
C LYS A 189 22.95 -7.79 -6.05
N LEU A 190 21.85 -7.75 -5.28
CA LEU A 190 21.73 -8.58 -4.07
C LEU A 190 21.70 -10.08 -4.44
N ALA A 191 21.04 -10.44 -5.53
CA ALA A 191 20.98 -11.82 -6.00
C ALA A 191 22.36 -12.35 -6.42
N GLU A 192 23.17 -11.53 -7.09
CA GLU A 192 24.57 -11.84 -7.40
C GLU A 192 25.39 -12.05 -6.11
N GLU A 193 25.23 -11.16 -5.13
CA GLU A 193 25.93 -11.25 -3.85
C GLU A 193 25.49 -12.49 -3.04
N ALA A 194 24.19 -12.81 -3.05
CA ALA A 194 23.65 -14.00 -2.41
C ALA A 194 24.24 -15.28 -3.02
N GLU A 195 24.41 -15.34 -4.35
CA GLU A 195 25.07 -16.46 -5.03
C GLU A 195 26.53 -16.61 -4.58
N LYS A 196 27.30 -15.51 -4.50
CA LYS A 196 28.71 -15.51 -4.06
C LYS A 196 28.88 -15.97 -2.61
N ARG A 197 27.92 -15.64 -1.74
CA ARG A 197 27.98 -15.93 -0.30
C ARG A 197 27.18 -17.16 0.12
N ASN A 198 26.55 -17.86 -0.83
CA ASN A 198 25.67 -19.02 -0.56
C ASN A 198 24.49 -18.68 0.38
N TRP A 199 23.95 -17.46 0.30
CA TRP A 199 22.72 -17.10 1.00
C TRP A 199 21.49 -17.60 0.23
N THR A 200 20.50 -18.12 0.94
CA THR A 200 19.22 -18.44 0.34
C THR A 200 18.38 -17.17 0.20
N LEU A 201 18.04 -16.83 -1.04
CA LEU A 201 17.23 -15.67 -1.38
C LEU A 201 15.92 -16.12 -2.02
N ALA A 202 14.80 -15.48 -1.69
CA ALA A 202 13.53 -15.65 -2.39
C ALA A 202 12.85 -14.29 -2.61
N VAL A 203 12.37 -14.06 -3.83
CA VAL A 203 11.77 -12.79 -4.26
C VAL A 203 10.38 -13.08 -4.79
N TYR A 204 9.34 -12.54 -4.14
CA TYR A 204 7.94 -12.80 -4.44
C TYR A 204 7.24 -11.56 -4.99
N GLY A 205 6.37 -11.75 -5.96
CA GLY A 205 5.54 -10.70 -6.50
C GLY A 205 5.18 -10.88 -7.98
N PRO A 206 4.41 -9.95 -8.56
CA PRO A 206 3.95 -10.02 -9.95
C PRO A 206 5.04 -9.53 -10.91
N PHE A 207 6.17 -10.21 -10.96
CA PHE A 207 7.35 -9.80 -11.73
C PHE A 207 7.18 -9.95 -13.23
N TYR A 208 6.35 -10.88 -13.66
CA TYR A 208 6.18 -11.17 -15.07
C TYR A 208 4.91 -10.62 -15.69
N GLY A 209 3.93 -10.21 -14.87
CA GLY A 209 2.60 -9.83 -15.31
C GLY A 209 1.81 -10.99 -15.91
N GLU A 210 0.50 -10.88 -15.97
CA GLU A 210 -0.36 -11.86 -16.60
C GLU A 210 -0.38 -11.69 -18.14
N GLY A 211 -0.32 -12.79 -18.87
CA GLY A 211 -0.67 -12.87 -20.30
C GLY A 211 0.38 -12.34 -21.28
N ARG A 212 0.02 -11.36 -22.12
CA ARG A 212 0.72 -10.90 -23.34
C ARG A 212 2.17 -10.38 -23.19
N TYR A 213 2.78 -10.48 -22.02
CA TYR A 213 4.08 -9.88 -21.72
C TYR A 213 5.28 -10.83 -21.79
N PHE A 214 5.18 -11.94 -22.53
CA PHE A 214 6.29 -12.87 -22.75
C PHE A 214 7.61 -12.18 -23.14
N TRP A 215 7.52 -11.21 -24.04
CA TRP A 215 8.69 -10.43 -24.47
C TRP A 215 9.27 -9.53 -23.37
N LYS A 216 8.44 -8.98 -22.48
CA LYS A 216 8.92 -8.20 -21.33
C LYS A 216 9.63 -9.11 -20.33
N LYS A 217 9.09 -10.30 -20.10
CA LYS A 217 9.73 -11.34 -19.28
C LYS A 217 11.11 -11.68 -19.79
N HIS A 218 11.24 -11.92 -21.10
CA HIS A 218 12.52 -12.25 -21.73
C HIS A 218 13.52 -11.09 -21.61
N LYS A 219 13.13 -9.86 -21.94
CA LYS A 219 13.98 -8.67 -21.77
C LYS A 219 14.41 -8.45 -20.31
N SER A 220 13.53 -8.65 -19.38
CA SER A 220 13.86 -8.50 -17.95
C SER A 220 14.84 -9.56 -17.47
N ARG A 221 14.73 -10.80 -17.93
CA ARG A 221 15.69 -11.87 -17.64
C ARG A 221 17.10 -11.57 -18.18
N ILE A 222 17.18 -10.98 -19.37
CA ILE A 222 18.48 -10.56 -19.94
C ILE A 222 19.07 -9.40 -19.14
N LYS A 223 18.23 -8.45 -18.73
CA LYS A 223 18.67 -7.25 -18.01
C LYS A 223 19.04 -7.51 -16.56
N TYR A 224 18.36 -8.47 -15.91
CA TYR A 224 18.51 -8.80 -14.49
C TYR A 224 18.73 -10.32 -14.31
N PRO A 225 19.89 -10.85 -14.78
CA PRO A 225 20.12 -12.29 -14.92
C PRO A 225 20.21 -13.02 -13.58
N TYR A 226 20.69 -12.36 -12.53
CA TYR A 226 20.79 -12.94 -11.20
C TYR A 226 19.44 -12.97 -10.49
N LEU A 227 18.70 -11.84 -10.50
CA LEU A 227 17.40 -11.72 -9.85
C LEU A 227 16.43 -12.82 -10.28
N PHE A 228 16.32 -13.08 -11.59
CA PHE A 228 15.33 -14.00 -12.12
C PHE A 228 15.61 -15.49 -11.84
N LYS A 229 16.72 -15.83 -11.19
CA LYS A 229 16.96 -17.15 -10.60
C LYS A 229 16.14 -17.37 -9.32
N TYR A 230 15.80 -16.29 -8.61
CA TYR A 230 15.18 -16.30 -7.28
C TYR A 230 13.73 -15.83 -7.27
N VAL A 231 13.20 -15.34 -8.40
CA VAL A 231 11.83 -14.83 -8.49
C VAL A 231 10.80 -15.96 -8.44
N GLN A 232 9.93 -15.86 -7.46
CA GLN A 232 8.69 -16.62 -7.34
C GLN A 232 7.53 -15.72 -7.81
N ASP A 233 7.18 -15.88 -9.10
CA ASP A 233 6.20 -15.00 -9.74
C ASP A 233 4.77 -15.39 -9.35
N GLY A 234 3.95 -14.41 -9.01
CA GLY A 234 2.54 -14.63 -8.70
C GLY A 234 1.91 -13.52 -7.88
N VAL A 235 0.62 -13.71 -7.64
CA VAL A 235 -0.18 -12.94 -6.68
C VAL A 235 -0.48 -13.85 -5.50
N PHE A 236 -0.07 -13.42 -4.31
CA PHE A 236 -0.18 -14.21 -3.09
C PHE A 236 -1.22 -13.60 -2.15
N SER A 237 -1.97 -14.44 -1.43
CA SER A 237 -2.87 -13.97 -0.38
C SER A 237 -2.06 -13.41 0.81
N SER A 238 -2.70 -12.64 1.69
CA SER A 238 -2.04 -12.11 2.88
C SER A 238 -1.54 -13.23 3.80
N GLU A 239 -2.28 -14.33 3.90
CA GLU A 239 -1.91 -15.51 4.67
C GLU A 239 -0.64 -16.17 4.12
N GLN A 240 -0.58 -16.34 2.78
CA GLN A 240 0.61 -16.86 2.10
C GLN A 240 1.83 -15.95 2.30
N ILE A 241 1.64 -14.64 2.20
CA ILE A 241 2.72 -13.67 2.42
C ILE A 241 3.17 -13.71 3.89
N ALA A 242 2.23 -13.85 4.84
CA ALA A 242 2.55 -14.00 6.25
C ALA A 242 3.40 -15.26 6.53
N ASP A 243 3.09 -16.38 5.88
CA ASP A 243 3.88 -17.62 5.97
C ASP A 243 5.29 -17.45 5.37
N ILE A 244 5.38 -16.73 4.25
CA ILE A 244 6.66 -16.42 3.61
C ILE A 244 7.54 -15.59 4.56
N TYR A 245 6.99 -14.54 5.18
CA TYR A 245 7.73 -13.72 6.16
C TYR A 245 8.11 -14.52 7.39
N ALA A 246 7.19 -15.32 7.93
CA ALA A 246 7.44 -16.12 9.14
C ALA A 246 8.59 -17.12 8.96
N LYS A 247 8.84 -17.62 7.74
CA LYS A 247 9.90 -18.58 7.41
C LYS A 247 11.23 -17.94 7.02
N ALA A 248 11.31 -16.62 6.95
CA ALA A 248 12.55 -15.91 6.61
C ALA A 248 13.34 -15.49 7.85
N LYS A 249 14.68 -15.52 7.77
CA LYS A 249 15.56 -14.92 8.80
C LYS A 249 15.52 -13.39 8.69
N ILE A 250 15.54 -12.86 7.47
CA ILE A 250 15.51 -11.43 7.17
C ILE A 250 14.42 -11.15 6.15
N CYS A 251 13.44 -10.32 6.52
CA CYS A 251 12.47 -9.75 5.59
C CYS A 251 13.00 -8.40 5.12
N LEU A 252 13.45 -8.34 3.86
CA LEU A 252 13.94 -7.11 3.25
C LEU A 252 12.76 -6.26 2.77
N ASN A 253 12.74 -4.99 3.19
CA ASN A 253 11.74 -4.03 2.76
C ASN A 253 12.41 -2.86 2.05
N ILE A 254 12.05 -2.64 0.80
CA ILE A 254 12.58 -1.58 -0.06
C ILE A 254 11.43 -0.65 -0.40
N HIS A 255 11.50 0.61 0.02
CA HIS A 255 10.47 1.61 -0.23
C HIS A 255 10.55 2.19 -1.64
N LEU A 256 9.53 2.92 -2.05
CA LEU A 256 9.61 3.79 -3.21
C LEU A 256 10.50 5.01 -2.89
N ALA A 257 11.25 5.50 -3.87
CA ALA A 257 12.19 6.60 -3.66
C ALA A 257 11.55 7.89 -3.16
N ASN A 258 10.29 8.14 -3.52
CA ASN A 258 9.53 9.32 -3.10
C ASN A 258 8.80 9.17 -1.75
N ALA A 259 8.74 7.97 -1.17
CA ALA A 259 8.14 7.75 0.14
C ALA A 259 9.06 8.26 1.25
N LYS A 260 8.52 8.96 2.23
CA LYS A 260 9.25 9.51 3.38
C LYS A 260 9.05 8.67 4.64
N GLY A 261 7.91 8.02 4.76
CA GLY A 261 7.54 7.19 5.89
C GLY A 261 7.57 5.69 5.60
N MET A 262 7.06 4.91 6.57
CA MET A 262 6.95 3.47 6.47
C MET A 262 5.80 3.07 5.55
N ASN A 263 6.05 2.16 4.62
CA ASN A 263 5.02 1.59 3.75
C ASN A 263 4.18 0.52 4.50
N PRO A 264 3.02 0.09 3.96
CA PRO A 264 2.18 -0.94 4.56
C PRO A 264 2.94 -2.23 4.88
N ARG A 265 3.90 -2.61 4.06
CA ARG A 265 4.73 -3.81 4.24
C ARG A 265 5.53 -3.79 5.54
N SER A 266 5.93 -2.61 6.02
CA SER A 266 6.62 -2.48 7.29
C SER A 266 5.76 -3.04 8.43
N TYR A 267 4.48 -2.70 8.46
CA TYR A 267 3.53 -3.18 9.46
C TYR A 267 3.20 -4.67 9.28
N GLU A 268 3.06 -5.12 8.04
CA GLU A 268 2.80 -6.52 7.69
C GLU A 268 3.91 -7.45 8.20
N ILE A 269 5.17 -7.10 7.95
CA ILE A 269 6.33 -7.88 8.42
C ILE A 269 6.36 -7.90 9.96
N MET A 270 6.23 -6.75 10.62
CA MET A 270 6.25 -6.68 12.07
C MET A 270 5.07 -7.45 12.70
N ALA A 271 3.87 -7.44 12.08
CA ALA A 271 2.71 -8.18 12.56
C ALA A 271 2.94 -9.70 12.58
N THR A 272 3.72 -10.24 11.64
CA THR A 272 4.10 -11.67 11.67
C THR A 272 5.09 -12.02 12.77
N GLY A 273 5.68 -11.03 13.46
CA GLY A 273 6.78 -11.22 14.38
C GLY A 273 8.09 -11.59 13.67
N SER A 274 8.28 -11.15 12.44
CA SER A 274 9.48 -11.40 11.65
C SER A 274 10.45 -10.21 11.71
N PHE A 275 11.75 -10.51 11.63
CA PHE A 275 12.78 -9.49 11.61
C PHE A 275 12.78 -8.74 10.27
N GLN A 276 12.73 -7.40 10.33
CA GLN A 276 12.73 -6.53 9.17
C GLN A 276 14.06 -5.78 9.04
N LEU A 277 14.62 -5.78 7.83
CA LEU A 277 15.68 -4.87 7.40
C LEU A 277 15.12 -3.95 6.31
N MET A 278 15.16 -2.64 6.51
CA MET A 278 14.58 -1.67 5.57
C MET A 278 15.53 -0.52 5.26
N ASP A 279 15.32 0.12 4.13
CA ASP A 279 16.04 1.35 3.79
C ASP A 279 15.62 2.50 4.72
N LYS A 280 16.58 3.37 5.08
CA LYS A 280 16.36 4.52 5.97
C LYS A 280 15.24 5.42 5.45
N ARG A 281 14.35 5.85 6.36
CA ARG A 281 13.25 6.79 6.09
C ARG A 281 13.35 8.01 7.00
N ASP A 282 12.54 9.03 6.72
CA ASP A 282 12.48 10.25 7.54
C ASP A 282 11.50 10.09 8.72
N TYR A 283 10.43 9.26 8.53
CA TYR A 283 9.36 9.05 9.50
C TYR A 283 9.11 7.58 9.77
N TYR A 284 8.97 7.23 11.05
CA TYR A 284 8.73 5.85 11.51
C TYR A 284 7.51 5.73 12.43
N GLY A 285 6.70 6.81 12.59
CA GLY A 285 5.63 6.84 13.57
C GLY A 285 6.18 6.61 14.98
N ASP A 286 5.53 5.74 15.76
CA ASP A 286 5.95 5.37 17.12
C ASP A 286 7.05 4.29 17.14
N CYS A 287 7.46 3.79 15.98
CA CYS A 287 8.49 2.77 15.89
C CYS A 287 9.90 3.37 15.92
N VAL A 288 10.84 2.65 16.52
CA VAL A 288 12.21 3.12 16.73
C VAL A 288 13.20 2.29 15.91
N PRO A 289 13.94 2.90 14.96
CA PRO A 289 14.99 2.22 14.22
C PRO A 289 16.03 1.57 15.14
N ASN A 290 16.54 0.41 14.73
CA ASN A 290 17.52 -0.41 15.46
C ASN A 290 17.04 -0.94 16.83
N ARG A 291 15.76 -0.73 17.18
CA ARG A 291 15.06 -1.40 18.28
C ARG A 291 13.95 -2.31 17.72
N ASP A 292 13.13 -1.81 16.83
CA ASP A 292 11.92 -2.47 16.32
C ASP A 292 12.17 -3.13 14.96
N PHE A 293 13.13 -2.64 14.23
CA PHE A 293 13.62 -3.14 12.94
C PHE A 293 15.02 -2.58 12.67
N ALA A 294 15.76 -3.18 11.74
CA ALA A 294 17.06 -2.67 11.31
C ALA A 294 16.91 -1.77 10.08
N ILE A 295 17.83 -0.81 9.94
CA ILE A 295 17.91 0.08 8.78
C ILE A 295 19.25 -0.07 8.06
N TYR A 296 19.22 0.22 6.75
CA TYR A 296 20.43 0.40 5.93
C TYR A 296 20.36 1.73 5.17
N ASN A 297 21.53 2.31 4.87
CA ASN A 297 21.65 3.60 4.21
C ASN A 297 21.86 3.48 2.70
N ASP A 298 22.65 2.50 2.28
CA ASP A 298 23.01 2.23 0.89
C ASP A 298 23.19 0.72 0.65
N TYR A 299 23.58 0.35 -0.58
CA TYR A 299 23.76 -1.05 -0.95
C TYR A 299 24.82 -1.77 -0.11
N ASP A 300 25.99 -1.15 0.08
CA ASP A 300 27.10 -1.77 0.82
C ASP A 300 26.74 -1.93 2.29
N ASP A 301 26.04 -0.96 2.85
CA ASP A 301 25.51 -1.05 4.21
C ASP A 301 24.43 -2.15 4.32
N MET A 302 23.54 -2.28 3.33
CA MET A 302 22.56 -3.35 3.27
C MET A 302 23.24 -4.73 3.33
N VAL A 303 24.29 -4.96 2.55
CA VAL A 303 25.04 -6.22 2.55
C VAL A 303 25.68 -6.48 3.90
N ARG A 304 26.33 -5.48 4.50
CA ARG A 304 26.90 -5.59 5.86
C ARG A 304 25.86 -5.91 6.93
N GLN A 305 24.69 -5.25 6.87
CA GLN A 305 23.60 -5.51 7.82
C GLN A 305 23.03 -6.92 7.64
N ILE A 306 22.85 -7.39 6.40
CA ILE A 306 22.42 -8.77 6.12
C ILE A 306 23.40 -9.76 6.76
N GLU A 307 24.69 -9.61 6.51
CA GLU A 307 25.73 -10.50 7.05
C GLU A 307 25.73 -10.52 8.59
N LYS A 308 25.65 -9.34 9.20
CA LYS A 308 25.54 -9.17 10.66
C LYS A 308 24.32 -9.88 11.24
N TYR A 309 23.15 -9.70 10.61
CA TYR A 309 21.91 -10.24 11.16
C TYR A 309 21.66 -11.70 10.79
N LEU A 310 22.26 -12.25 9.75
CA LEU A 310 22.22 -13.69 9.48
C LEU A 310 22.89 -14.49 10.60
N THR A 311 23.96 -13.96 11.20
CA THR A 311 24.73 -14.61 12.26
C THR A 311 24.20 -14.33 13.68
N ASN A 312 23.26 -13.39 13.86
CA ASN A 312 22.80 -12.92 15.17
C ASN A 312 21.31 -13.19 15.40
N GLU A 313 20.94 -14.46 15.59
CA GLU A 313 19.55 -14.87 15.80
C GLU A 313 18.86 -14.16 16.97
N LYS A 314 19.51 -14.11 18.13
CA LYS A 314 18.99 -13.48 19.33
C LYS A 314 18.61 -12.01 19.11
N ILE A 315 19.43 -11.26 18.36
CA ILE A 315 19.14 -9.84 18.06
C ILE A 315 17.95 -9.74 17.10
N ARG A 316 17.87 -10.60 16.08
CA ARG A 316 16.71 -10.66 15.19
C ARG A 316 15.40 -10.89 15.95
N GLU A 317 15.38 -11.86 16.85
CA GLU A 317 14.21 -12.19 17.66
C GLU A 317 13.81 -11.03 18.60
N GLN A 318 14.77 -10.41 19.25
CA GLN A 318 14.52 -9.24 20.11
C GLN A 318 13.89 -8.09 19.32
N MET A 319 14.46 -7.75 18.15
CA MET A 319 13.93 -6.68 17.29
C MET A 319 12.54 -7.05 16.72
N ALA A 320 12.36 -8.28 16.28
CA ALA A 320 11.07 -8.75 15.75
C ALA A 320 9.96 -8.67 16.81
N ASN A 321 10.25 -9.09 18.04
CA ASN A 321 9.32 -8.99 19.16
C ASN A 321 9.03 -7.53 19.52
N SER A 322 10.05 -6.67 19.58
CA SER A 322 9.89 -5.23 19.82
C SER A 322 9.03 -4.59 18.76
N GLY A 323 9.31 -4.86 17.47
CA GLY A 323 8.53 -4.33 16.35
C GLY A 323 7.07 -4.77 16.41
N LYS A 324 6.79 -6.04 16.69
CA LYS A 324 5.42 -6.55 16.86
C LYS A 324 4.68 -5.81 17.99
N GLN A 325 5.34 -5.54 19.11
CA GLN A 325 4.75 -4.80 20.22
C GLN A 325 4.50 -3.32 19.88
N SER A 326 5.43 -2.68 19.19
CA SER A 326 5.29 -1.26 18.81
C SER A 326 4.09 -0.99 17.91
N ILE A 327 3.67 -1.97 17.10
CA ILE A 327 2.54 -1.82 16.18
C ILE A 327 1.23 -2.43 16.65
N LYS A 328 1.14 -2.96 17.88
CA LYS A 328 -0.05 -3.68 18.37
C LYS A 328 -1.36 -2.89 18.25
N ASN A 329 -1.29 -1.56 18.31
CA ASN A 329 -2.42 -0.64 18.19
C ASN A 329 -2.59 -0.08 16.76
N LEU A 330 -1.97 -0.70 15.76
CA LEU A 330 -2.01 -0.26 14.37
C LEU A 330 -2.62 -1.34 13.45
N SER A 331 -3.52 -2.17 13.97
CA SER A 331 -4.32 -3.04 13.10
C SER A 331 -5.22 -2.21 12.17
N MET A 332 -5.59 -2.77 11.03
CA MET A 332 -6.52 -2.13 10.08
C MET A 332 -7.82 -1.72 10.78
N GLU A 333 -8.31 -2.52 11.73
CA GLU A 333 -9.51 -2.21 12.51
C GLU A 333 -9.34 -0.93 13.35
N VAL A 334 -8.19 -0.77 14.03
CA VAL A 334 -7.88 0.45 14.78
C VAL A 334 -7.74 1.65 13.86
N CYS A 335 -7.10 1.48 12.71
CA CYS A 335 -6.98 2.54 11.71
C CYS A 335 -8.36 2.95 11.14
N MET A 336 -9.23 1.99 10.82
CA MET A 336 -10.59 2.28 10.38
C MET A 336 -11.42 2.98 11.45
N LYS A 337 -11.32 2.55 12.71
CA LYS A 337 -11.94 3.24 13.85
C LYS A 337 -11.52 4.71 13.89
N LYS A 338 -10.22 4.96 13.83
CA LYS A 338 -9.67 6.32 13.81
C LYS A 338 -10.23 7.16 12.66
N ILE A 339 -10.30 6.62 11.44
CA ILE A 339 -10.88 7.30 10.27
C ILE A 339 -12.36 7.60 10.47
N LEU A 340 -13.11 6.68 11.07
CA LEU A 340 -14.56 6.81 11.26
C LEU A 340 -14.94 7.70 12.45
N ASP A 341 -14.10 7.77 13.48
CA ASP A 341 -14.35 8.59 14.68
C ASP A 341 -13.89 10.05 14.51
N LEU A 342 -13.07 10.34 13.51
CA LEU A 342 -12.72 11.69 13.08
C LEU A 342 -13.94 12.37 12.38
#